data_5bf9ed8d2f71d369f3dbac01286e235e
#
_entry.id   5bf9ed8d2f71d369f3dbac01286e235e
#
_cell.length_a   1.000
_cell.length_b   1.000
_cell.length_c   1.000
_cell.angle_alpha   90.00
_cell.angle_beta   90.00
_cell.angle_gamma   90.00
#
_symmetry.space_group_name_H-M   'P 1'
#
loop_
_entity.id
_entity.type
_entity.pdbx_description
1 polymer ?
#
loop_
_entity_poly.entity_id
_entity_poly.type
_entity_poly.pdbx_seq_one_letter_code
_entity_poly.pdbx_strand_id
1 'polypeptide(L)'
;CALPISVNTWLGLAFERVCMEHVDQIKFKLGISGVLTEVNSWYCKSDPDNGIFGSQIDMLIARKDQVINLCEMKYSQSEYTITEKVDRSIRNKISDLRVVSGTKYAIYPTLITTYGVVENSYSQELQSVVMLDDLFA
;
A
#
# COMPACT_ATOMS: atom_id res chain seq x y z
N CYS A 1 27.53 -14.56 -12.20
CA CYS A 1 26.25 -14.76 -12.86
C CYS A 1 25.09 -14.38 -11.92
N ALA A 2 24.20 -13.58 -12.41
CA ALA A 2 23.04 -13.18 -11.63
C ALA A 2 22.08 -14.35 -11.45
N LEU A 3 21.51 -14.50 -10.26
CA LEU A 3 20.45 -15.47 -10.03
C LEU A 3 19.22 -15.07 -10.83
N PRO A 4 18.53 -16.02 -11.48
CA PRO A 4 17.31 -15.70 -12.19
C PRO A 4 16.22 -15.26 -11.19
N ILE A 5 15.53 -14.16 -11.51
CA ILE A 5 14.37 -13.72 -10.77
C ILE A 5 13.21 -14.65 -11.12
N SER A 6 12.50 -15.16 -10.13
CA SER A 6 11.31 -15.98 -10.39
C SER A 6 10.27 -15.18 -11.16
N VAL A 7 9.44 -15.87 -11.95
CA VAL A 7 8.36 -15.22 -12.71
C VAL A 7 7.42 -14.47 -11.77
N ASN A 8 7.06 -15.06 -10.63
CA ASN A 8 6.18 -14.40 -9.66
C ASN A 8 6.79 -13.13 -9.08
N THR A 9 8.09 -13.16 -8.76
CA THR A 9 8.77 -11.95 -8.28
C THR A 9 8.80 -10.87 -9.35
N TRP A 10 9.09 -11.25 -10.59
CA TRP A 10 9.11 -10.31 -11.71
C TRP A 10 7.73 -9.68 -11.95
N LEU A 11 6.67 -10.50 -11.92
CA LEU A 11 5.30 -10.02 -12.07
C LEU A 11 4.90 -9.07 -10.93
N GLY A 12 5.33 -9.36 -9.70
CA GLY A 12 5.11 -8.47 -8.57
C GLY A 12 5.76 -7.10 -8.77
N LEU A 13 7.01 -7.08 -9.20
CA LEU A 13 7.73 -5.83 -9.48
C LEU A 13 7.10 -5.06 -10.65
N ALA A 14 6.69 -5.77 -11.69
CA ALA A 14 6.02 -5.18 -12.84
C ALA A 14 4.67 -4.58 -12.44
N PHE A 15 3.92 -5.26 -11.59
CA PHE A 15 2.64 -4.77 -11.08
C PHE A 15 2.81 -3.49 -10.25
N GLU A 16 3.81 -3.46 -9.36
CA GLU A 16 4.12 -2.25 -8.58
C GLU A 16 4.42 -1.06 -9.49
N ARG A 17 5.19 -1.30 -10.55
CA ARG A 17 5.52 -0.26 -11.53
C ARG A 17 4.27 0.26 -12.25
N VAL A 18 3.39 -0.64 -12.66
CA VAL A 18 2.12 -0.27 -13.29
C VAL A 18 1.31 0.61 -12.33
N CYS A 19 1.23 0.24 -11.06
CA CYS A 19 0.53 1.04 -10.06
C CYS A 19 1.12 2.45 -9.95
N MET A 20 2.45 2.56 -9.90
CA MET A 20 3.13 3.85 -9.78
C MET A 20 2.93 4.74 -11.00
N GLU A 21 2.74 4.14 -12.18
CA GLU A 21 2.48 4.86 -13.42
C GLU A 21 1.01 5.24 -13.59
N HIS A 22 0.13 4.75 -12.72
CA HIS A 22 -1.33 4.96 -12.82
C HIS A 22 -1.91 5.58 -11.54
N VAL A 23 -1.16 6.49 -10.92
CA VAL A 23 -1.60 7.13 -9.67
C VAL A 23 -2.91 7.91 -9.86
N ASP A 24 -3.11 8.56 -11.00
CA ASP A 24 -4.33 9.32 -11.24
C ASP A 24 -5.57 8.43 -11.24
N GLN A 25 -5.45 7.23 -11.80
CA GLN A 25 -6.54 6.25 -11.81
C GLN A 25 -6.79 5.70 -10.40
N ILE A 26 -5.73 5.48 -9.62
CA ILE A 26 -5.86 5.09 -8.22
C ILE A 26 -6.61 6.17 -7.44
N LYS A 27 -6.25 7.43 -7.61
CA LYS A 27 -6.94 8.55 -6.97
C LYS A 27 -8.40 8.62 -7.39
N PHE A 28 -8.68 8.39 -8.67
CA PHE A 28 -10.05 8.38 -9.18
C PHE A 28 -10.89 7.29 -8.50
N LYS A 29 -10.34 6.07 -8.40
CA LYS A 29 -11.02 4.95 -7.72
C LYS A 29 -11.26 5.25 -6.26
N LEU A 30 -10.33 5.92 -5.60
CA LEU A 30 -10.46 6.32 -4.19
C LEU A 30 -11.40 7.51 -3.99
N GLY A 31 -11.86 8.14 -5.06
CA GLY A 31 -12.75 9.29 -5.00
C GLY A 31 -12.05 10.58 -4.58
N ILE A 32 -10.75 10.71 -4.83
CA ILE A 32 -9.95 11.84 -4.37
C ILE A 32 -9.29 12.63 -5.51
N SER A 33 -9.79 12.49 -6.73
CA SER A 33 -9.23 13.22 -7.89
C SER A 33 -9.24 14.74 -7.71
N GLY A 34 -10.22 15.27 -6.99
CA GLY A 34 -10.32 16.70 -6.71
C GLY A 34 -9.53 17.17 -5.48
N VAL A 35 -8.83 16.28 -4.80
CA VAL A 35 -8.05 16.61 -3.60
C VAL A 35 -6.59 16.77 -3.99
N LEU A 36 -5.96 17.86 -3.55
CA LEU A 36 -4.51 18.01 -3.74
C LEU A 36 -3.77 16.95 -2.92
N THR A 37 -2.82 16.30 -3.55
CA THR A 37 -2.06 15.21 -2.96
C THR A 37 -0.58 15.32 -3.27
N GLU A 38 0.24 14.74 -2.40
CA GLU A 38 1.64 14.44 -2.69
C GLU A 38 1.82 12.92 -2.60
N VAL A 39 2.49 12.35 -3.59
CA VAL A 39 2.75 10.91 -3.65
C VAL A 39 4.24 10.68 -3.45
N ASN A 40 4.57 9.91 -2.43
CA ASN A 40 5.94 9.64 -2.04
C ASN A 40 6.11 8.19 -1.62
N SER A 41 7.35 7.70 -1.68
CA SER A 41 7.76 6.53 -0.93
C SER A 41 8.26 6.94 0.44
N TRP A 42 8.33 5.99 1.37
CA TRP A 42 8.77 6.27 2.73
C TRP A 42 9.51 5.07 3.31
N TYR A 43 10.50 5.36 4.13
CA TYR A 43 11.36 4.33 4.70
C TYR A 43 11.83 4.75 6.08
N CYS A 44 11.91 3.79 7.00
CA CYS A 44 12.61 4.00 8.27
C CYS A 44 13.37 2.72 8.66
N LYS A 45 14.46 2.92 9.39
CA LYS A 45 15.23 1.81 9.95
C LYS A 45 14.58 1.30 11.23
N SER A 46 14.79 0.01 11.52
CA SER A 46 14.40 -0.58 12.78
C SER A 46 15.11 0.11 13.96
N ASP A 47 14.35 0.39 15.00
CA ASP A 47 14.87 0.93 16.26
C ASP A 47 13.99 0.40 17.39
N PRO A 48 14.25 -0.84 17.86
CA PRO A 48 13.40 -1.48 18.87
C PRO A 48 13.32 -0.72 20.19
N ASP A 49 14.37 0.00 20.57
CA ASP A 49 14.40 0.78 21.80
C ASP A 49 13.36 1.91 21.78
N ASN A 50 13.02 2.42 20.61
CA ASN A 50 12.02 3.46 20.41
C ASN A 50 10.71 2.93 19.83
N GLY A 51 10.53 1.61 19.78
CA GLY A 51 9.30 0.99 19.30
C GLY A 51 9.13 1.04 17.79
N ILE A 52 10.21 1.12 17.02
CA ILE A 52 10.18 1.20 15.57
C ILE A 52 10.58 -0.14 14.99
N PHE A 53 9.68 -0.73 14.17
CA PHE A 53 9.91 -2.05 13.56
C PHE A 53 10.89 -2.01 12.40
N GLY A 54 10.89 -0.92 11.64
CA GLY A 54 11.57 -0.79 10.36
C GLY A 54 10.59 -1.08 9.23
N SER A 55 10.40 -0.09 8.36
CA SER A 55 9.38 -0.18 7.31
C SER A 55 9.87 0.41 6.02
N GLN A 56 9.36 -0.15 4.91
CA GLN A 56 9.46 0.45 3.59
C GLN A 56 8.06 0.49 3.00
N ILE A 57 7.62 1.67 2.58
CA ILE A 57 6.31 1.89 1.98
C ILE A 57 6.56 2.48 0.60
N ASP A 58 6.15 1.75 -0.45
CA ASP A 58 6.44 2.16 -1.81
C ASP A 58 5.55 3.30 -2.28
N MET A 59 4.34 3.41 -1.75
CA MET A 59 3.42 4.49 -2.13
C MET A 59 2.65 5.00 -0.93
N LEU A 60 2.85 6.30 -0.62
CA LEU A 60 2.01 7.07 0.29
C LEU A 60 1.33 8.17 -0.49
N ILE A 61 0.03 8.33 -0.32
CA ILE A 61 -0.72 9.45 -0.89
C ILE A 61 -1.11 10.35 0.27
N ALA A 62 -0.37 11.44 0.45
CA ALA A 62 -0.66 12.43 1.48
C ALA A 62 -1.64 13.45 0.91
N ARG A 63 -2.79 13.58 1.53
CA ARG A 63 -3.91 14.37 1.03
C ARG A 63 -4.05 15.67 1.83
N LYS A 64 -4.45 16.72 1.17
CA LYS A 64 -4.69 18.02 1.83
C LYS A 64 -5.88 17.99 2.78
N ASP A 65 -6.76 17.00 2.67
CA ASP A 65 -7.87 16.79 3.62
C ASP A 65 -7.43 16.03 4.89
N GLN A 66 -6.13 16.00 5.16
CA GLN A 66 -5.54 15.44 6.39
C GLN A 66 -5.67 13.92 6.50
N VAL A 67 -5.58 13.23 5.38
CA VAL A 67 -5.57 11.77 5.30
C VAL A 67 -4.33 11.32 4.53
N ILE A 68 -3.74 10.20 4.96
CA ILE A 68 -2.67 9.53 4.24
C ILE A 68 -3.19 8.15 3.85
N ASN A 69 -3.23 7.87 2.55
CA ASN A 69 -3.46 6.51 2.07
C ASN A 69 -2.11 5.79 2.05
N LEU A 70 -1.98 4.77 2.88
CA LEU A 70 -0.83 3.88 2.90
C LEU A 70 -1.14 2.73 1.96
N CYS A 71 -0.53 2.77 0.78
CA CYS A 71 -0.86 1.84 -0.29
C CYS A 71 0.08 0.64 -0.27
N GLU A 72 -0.49 -0.55 -0.17
CA GLU A 72 0.20 -1.83 -0.32
C GLU A 72 -0.20 -2.45 -1.65
N MET A 73 0.78 -2.78 -2.45
CA MET A 73 0.57 -3.36 -3.78
C MET A 73 0.89 -4.85 -3.73
N LYS A 74 -0.10 -5.69 -4.05
CA LYS A 74 0.03 -7.14 -3.98
C LYS A 74 -0.42 -7.78 -5.28
N TYR A 75 0.53 -8.39 -5.99
CA TYR A 75 0.23 -9.18 -7.18
C TYR A 75 -0.26 -10.57 -6.76
N SER A 76 -1.27 -11.06 -7.46
CA SER A 76 -1.81 -12.40 -7.25
C SER A 76 -2.44 -12.89 -8.54
N GLN A 77 -2.42 -14.20 -8.79
CA GLN A 77 -3.05 -14.80 -9.97
C GLN A 77 -4.56 -15.03 -9.78
N SER A 78 -5.05 -14.80 -8.58
CA SER A 78 -6.46 -14.89 -8.21
C SER A 78 -6.73 -13.81 -7.16
N GLU A 79 -7.92 -13.82 -6.56
CA GLU A 79 -8.18 -12.94 -5.42
C GLU A 79 -7.11 -13.12 -4.35
N TYR A 80 -6.66 -12.01 -3.79
CA TYR A 80 -5.60 -12.00 -2.78
C TYR A 80 -6.19 -12.29 -1.39
N THR A 81 -5.58 -13.20 -0.66
CA THR A 81 -5.96 -13.49 0.72
C THR A 81 -5.02 -12.79 1.68
N ILE A 82 -5.57 -11.88 2.49
CA ILE A 82 -4.79 -11.22 3.52
C ILE A 82 -4.62 -12.19 4.68
N THR A 83 -3.35 -12.53 4.96
CA THR A 83 -2.98 -13.40 6.08
C THR A 83 -2.71 -12.54 7.31
N GLU A 84 -2.62 -13.20 8.49
CA GLU A 84 -2.20 -12.52 9.72
C GLU A 84 -0.84 -11.84 9.56
N LYS A 85 0.09 -12.47 8.85
CA LYS A 85 1.43 -11.91 8.61
C LYS A 85 1.35 -10.60 7.84
N VAL A 86 0.55 -10.56 6.78
CA VAL A 86 0.37 -9.34 5.97
C VAL A 86 -0.33 -8.26 6.77
N ASP A 87 -1.37 -8.61 7.49
CA ASP A 87 -2.08 -7.66 8.35
C ASP A 87 -1.14 -7.05 9.40
N ARG A 88 -0.32 -7.88 10.04
CA ARG A 88 0.67 -7.41 11.01
C ARG A 88 1.69 -6.47 10.36
N SER A 89 2.15 -6.79 9.16
CA SER A 89 3.07 -5.93 8.42
C SER A 89 2.46 -4.55 8.17
N ILE A 90 1.21 -4.50 7.75
CA ILE A 90 0.50 -3.24 7.52
C ILE A 90 0.37 -2.44 8.81
N ARG A 91 -0.01 -3.09 9.91
CA ARG A 91 -0.11 -2.43 11.22
C ARG A 91 1.23 -1.88 11.69
N ASN A 92 2.31 -2.64 11.49
CA ASN A 92 3.66 -2.18 11.85
C ASN A 92 4.07 -0.96 11.03
N LYS A 93 3.74 -0.92 9.74
CA LYS A 93 4.00 0.23 8.89
C LYS A 93 3.22 1.47 9.34
N ILE A 94 1.96 1.29 9.71
CA ILE A 94 1.14 2.38 10.24
C ILE A 94 1.75 2.91 11.54
N SER A 95 2.15 2.02 12.45
CA SER A 95 2.78 2.40 13.71
C SER A 95 4.08 3.17 13.46
N ASP A 96 4.95 2.64 12.59
CA ASP A 96 6.23 3.28 12.28
C ASP A 96 6.02 4.67 11.67
N LEU A 97 5.12 4.79 10.72
CA LEU A 97 4.81 6.06 10.09
C LEU A 97 4.31 7.08 11.12
N ARG A 98 3.44 6.65 12.02
CA ARG A 98 2.89 7.52 13.07
C ARG A 98 3.98 7.98 14.03
N VAL A 99 4.82 7.06 14.50
CA VAL A 99 5.86 7.35 15.49
C VAL A 99 6.97 8.22 14.89
N VAL A 100 7.49 7.84 13.73
CA VAL A 100 8.65 8.49 13.14
C VAL A 100 8.30 9.85 12.55
N SER A 101 7.20 9.94 11.79
CA SER A 101 6.80 11.21 11.18
C SER A 101 6.10 12.16 12.16
N GLY A 102 5.51 11.61 13.23
CA GLY A 102 4.72 12.39 14.16
C GLY A 102 3.40 12.91 13.57
N THR A 103 3.00 12.41 12.42
CA THR A 103 1.78 12.89 11.75
C THR A 103 0.55 12.68 12.59
N LYS A 104 -0.36 13.66 12.53
CA LYS A 104 -1.71 13.57 13.13
C LYS A 104 -2.78 13.28 12.09
N TYR A 105 -2.40 13.12 10.84
CA TYR A 105 -3.32 12.75 9.77
C TYR A 105 -3.87 11.35 10.02
N ALA A 106 -5.10 11.11 9.62
CA ALA A 106 -5.62 9.74 9.59
C ALA A 106 -4.83 8.92 8.57
N ILE A 107 -4.49 7.69 8.93
CA ILE A 107 -3.76 6.78 8.03
C ILE A 107 -4.74 5.68 7.60
N TYR A 108 -5.03 5.62 6.29
CA TYR A 108 -5.96 4.67 5.72
C TYR A 108 -5.19 3.59 4.97
N PRO A 109 -5.16 2.34 5.48
CA PRO A 109 -4.56 1.25 4.72
C PRO A 109 -5.39 1.02 3.45
N THR A 110 -4.69 1.01 2.32
CA THR A 110 -5.28 0.88 1.00
C THR A 110 -4.55 -0.25 0.29
N LEU A 111 -5.29 -1.26 -0.17
CA LEU A 111 -4.69 -2.39 -0.86
C LEU A 111 -4.96 -2.27 -2.36
N ILE A 112 -3.91 -2.46 -3.15
CA ILE A 112 -4.00 -2.48 -4.61
C ILE A 112 -3.60 -3.88 -5.05
N THR A 113 -4.54 -4.59 -5.69
CA THR A 113 -4.37 -5.98 -6.09
C THR A 113 -4.70 -6.17 -7.56
N THR A 114 -4.32 -7.31 -8.11
CA THR A 114 -4.72 -7.66 -9.47
C THR A 114 -6.22 -7.94 -9.57
N TYR A 115 -6.77 -8.73 -8.65
CA TYR A 115 -8.14 -9.26 -8.77
C TYR A 115 -9.02 -9.05 -7.53
N GLY A 116 -8.64 -8.14 -6.63
CA GLY A 116 -9.37 -7.91 -5.40
C GLY A 116 -8.91 -8.81 -4.27
N VAL A 117 -9.67 -8.83 -3.19
CA VAL A 117 -9.31 -9.57 -1.96
C VAL A 117 -10.44 -10.52 -1.58
N VAL A 118 -10.03 -11.65 -1.01
CA VAL A 118 -10.99 -12.58 -0.38
C VAL A 118 -11.52 -11.90 0.88
N GLU A 119 -12.84 -11.94 1.06
CA GLU A 119 -13.46 -11.34 2.25
C GLU A 119 -13.13 -12.18 3.49
N ASN A 120 -12.53 -11.53 4.47
CA ASN A 120 -12.21 -12.13 5.77
C ASN A 120 -12.13 -11.03 6.83
N SER A 121 -11.77 -11.39 8.08
CA SER A 121 -11.69 -10.40 9.15
C SER A 121 -10.64 -9.32 8.89
N TYR A 122 -9.57 -9.65 8.18
CA TYR A 122 -8.52 -8.67 7.87
C TYR A 122 -8.93 -7.73 6.75
N SER A 123 -9.63 -8.21 5.73
CA SER A 123 -10.09 -7.37 4.63
C SER A 123 -11.10 -6.32 5.09
N GLN A 124 -11.86 -6.61 6.14
CA GLN A 124 -12.83 -5.67 6.69
C GLN A 124 -12.18 -4.45 7.37
N GLU A 125 -10.92 -4.56 7.75
CA GLU A 125 -10.17 -3.46 8.34
C GLU A 125 -9.60 -2.48 7.32
N LEU A 126 -9.61 -2.85 6.03
CA LEU A 126 -9.13 -2.00 4.96
C LEU A 126 -10.12 -0.87 4.69
N GLN A 127 -9.59 0.33 4.45
CA GLN A 127 -10.42 1.46 4.05
C GLN A 127 -10.81 1.39 2.58
N SER A 128 -9.94 0.84 1.73
CA SER A 128 -10.18 0.79 0.29
C SER A 128 -9.39 -0.34 -0.36
N VAL A 129 -9.96 -0.88 -1.42
CA VAL A 129 -9.30 -1.86 -2.29
C VAL A 129 -9.40 -1.35 -3.73
N VAL A 130 -8.27 -1.33 -4.42
CA VAL A 130 -8.17 -0.95 -5.83
C VAL A 130 -7.70 -2.18 -6.60
N MET A 131 -8.30 -2.43 -7.76
CA MET A 131 -7.96 -3.56 -8.60
C MET A 131 -7.27 -3.10 -9.89
N LEU A 132 -6.58 -4.04 -10.55
CA LEU A 132 -5.87 -3.76 -11.80
C LEU A 132 -6.81 -3.13 -12.85
N ASP A 133 -8.03 -3.61 -12.97
CA ASP A 133 -8.99 -3.07 -13.93
C ASP A 133 -9.28 -1.58 -13.69
N ASP A 134 -9.22 -1.14 -12.44
CA ASP A 134 -9.44 0.28 -12.10
C ASP A 134 -8.34 1.19 -12.68
N LEU A 135 -7.14 0.64 -12.90
CA LEU A 135 -6.01 1.40 -13.44
C LEU A 135 -6.18 1.72 -14.92
N PHE A 136 -7.03 0.99 -15.62
CA PHE A 136 -7.26 1.12 -17.06
C PHE A 136 -8.69 1.51 -17.40
N ALA A 137 -9.45 1.87 -16.40
CA ALA A 137 -10.84 2.28 -16.58
C ALA A 137 -10.95 3.71 -17.14
#